data_2ec4d90153ef939fa0513d10ed364ef8
#
_entry.id   2ec4d90153ef939fa0513d10ed364ef8
#
_cell.length_a   1.000
_cell.length_b   1.000
_cell.length_c   1.000
_cell.angle_alpha   90.00
_cell.angle_beta   90.00
_cell.angle_gamma   90.00
#
_symmetry.space_group_name_H-M   'P 1'
#
loop_
_entity.id
_entity.type
_entity.pdbx_description
1 polymer ?
#
loop_
_entity_poly.entity_id
_entity_poly.type
_entity_poly.pdbx_seq_one_letter_code
_entity_poly.pdbx_strand_id
1 'polypeptide(L)'
;MHTDDNVRLVPNLLIIEINPTEGVSLQLNSHDLVTGHEMKPIKMGYRANHNEIPEAYECLIYDALRGDSTYFAHWDEVELSWKWVQPIVEAFEENQLPLYSYEAGSYGPQAAHRLLQQDGFKWWLDDESAKTPE
;
A
#
# COMPACT_ATOMS: atom_id res chain seq x y z
N MET A 1 40.52 14.54 -10.21
CA MET A 1 39.97 14.54 -8.85
C MET A 1 38.49 14.38 -9.03
N HIS A 2 38.03 13.09 -9.16
CA HIS A 2 36.61 12.78 -9.28
C HIS A 2 36.02 12.79 -7.87
N THR A 3 35.27 13.80 -7.55
CA THR A 3 34.36 13.75 -6.40
C THR A 3 33.17 12.86 -6.82
N ASP A 4 33.14 11.64 -6.29
CA ASP A 4 31.95 10.81 -6.26
C ASP A 4 30.90 11.54 -5.41
N ASP A 5 30.13 12.41 -6.04
CA ASP A 5 28.89 12.88 -5.48
C ASP A 5 27.94 11.69 -5.44
N ASN A 6 27.88 11.05 -4.28
CA ASN A 6 26.95 9.98 -3.96
C ASN A 6 25.53 10.60 -3.93
N VAL A 7 24.96 10.85 -5.10
CA VAL A 7 23.57 11.28 -5.24
C VAL A 7 22.71 10.12 -4.71
N ARG A 8 22.18 10.29 -3.53
CA ARG A 8 21.31 9.31 -2.88
C ARG A 8 19.98 9.29 -3.63
N LEU A 9 19.88 8.43 -4.64
CA LEU A 9 18.66 8.27 -5.41
C LEU A 9 17.53 7.77 -4.50
N VAL A 10 16.38 8.42 -4.59
CA VAL A 10 15.16 7.91 -3.96
C VAL A 10 14.65 6.76 -4.83
N PRO A 11 14.22 5.63 -4.25
CA PRO A 11 13.69 4.51 -5.04
C PRO A 11 12.51 4.94 -5.92
N ASN A 12 12.44 4.38 -7.13
CA ASN A 12 11.21 4.46 -7.92
C ASN A 12 10.11 3.72 -7.18
N LEU A 13 8.91 4.30 -7.12
CA LEU A 13 7.83 3.80 -6.29
C LEU A 13 6.50 3.87 -7.03
N LEU A 14 5.80 2.75 -7.09
CA LEU A 14 4.41 2.67 -7.52
C LEU A 14 3.54 2.52 -6.26
N ILE A 15 2.59 3.43 -6.09
CA ILE A 15 1.66 3.44 -4.96
C ILE A 15 0.26 3.19 -5.52
N ILE A 16 -0.42 2.19 -4.99
CA ILE A 16 -1.81 1.89 -5.29
C ILE A 16 -2.62 2.14 -4.02
N GLU A 17 -3.42 3.20 -4.03
CA GLU A 17 -4.32 3.55 -2.94
C GLU A 17 -5.67 2.88 -3.20
N ILE A 18 -6.14 2.06 -2.26
CA ILE A 18 -7.39 1.30 -2.41
C ILE A 18 -8.51 1.96 -1.59
N ASN A 19 -8.20 2.46 -0.41
CA ASN A 19 -9.15 3.02 0.53
C ASN A 19 -8.47 4.09 1.42
N PRO A 20 -9.11 5.20 1.78
CA PRO A 20 -10.51 5.58 1.51
C PRO A 20 -10.74 6.18 0.12
N THR A 21 -9.72 6.58 -0.59
CA THR A 21 -9.80 7.17 -1.93
C THR A 21 -8.96 6.34 -2.87
N GLU A 22 -9.57 5.83 -3.92
CA GLU A 22 -8.86 5.07 -4.95
C GLU A 22 -7.89 5.96 -5.71
N GLY A 23 -6.68 5.46 -5.91
CA GLY A 23 -5.68 6.22 -6.62
C GLY A 23 -4.47 5.39 -7.03
N VAL A 24 -3.71 5.94 -7.96
CA VAL A 24 -2.42 5.39 -8.37
C VAL A 24 -1.44 6.53 -8.49
N SER A 25 -0.27 6.39 -7.89
CA SER A 25 0.81 7.34 -8.09
C SER A 25 2.14 6.64 -8.38
N LEU A 26 2.94 7.27 -9.24
CA LEU A 26 4.25 6.79 -9.65
C LEU A 26 5.29 7.86 -9.32
N GLN A 27 6.31 7.47 -8.57
CA GLN A 27 7.48 8.29 -8.30
C GLN A 27 8.65 7.78 -9.12
N LEU A 28 9.28 8.66 -9.86
CA LEU A 28 10.47 8.40 -10.67
C LEU A 28 11.55 9.43 -10.38
N ASN A 29 12.81 9.10 -10.64
CA ASN A 29 13.90 10.06 -10.58
C ASN A 29 14.06 10.74 -11.95
N SER A 30 14.21 12.06 -11.95
CA SER A 30 14.47 12.86 -13.13
C SER A 30 15.64 13.81 -12.87
N HIS A 31 16.39 14.13 -13.92
CA HIS A 31 17.38 15.19 -13.84
C HIS A 31 16.70 16.56 -13.72
N ASP A 32 17.21 17.39 -12.84
CA ASP A 32 16.81 18.80 -12.82
C ASP A 32 17.30 19.48 -14.10
N LEU A 33 16.36 19.98 -14.89
CA LEU A 33 16.65 20.64 -16.17
C LEU A 33 17.39 21.98 -16.00
N VAL A 34 17.36 22.56 -14.79
CA VAL A 34 17.99 23.85 -14.50
C VAL A 34 19.45 23.67 -14.07
N THR A 35 19.71 22.75 -13.17
CA THR A 35 21.06 22.51 -12.65
C THR A 35 21.82 21.43 -13.44
N GLY A 36 21.11 20.53 -14.11
CA GLY A 36 21.64 19.46 -14.96
C GLY A 36 22.40 18.35 -14.22
N HIS A 37 22.65 18.50 -12.92
CA HIS A 37 23.49 17.60 -12.12
C HIS A 37 22.76 16.95 -10.95
N GLU A 38 21.63 17.47 -10.53
CA GLU A 38 20.86 16.91 -9.42
C GLU A 38 19.71 16.02 -9.92
N MET A 39 19.59 14.86 -9.31
CA MET A 39 18.44 13.98 -9.50
C MET A 39 17.33 14.38 -8.51
N LYS A 40 16.14 14.65 -9.04
CA LYS A 40 14.95 15.00 -8.23
C LYS A 40 13.84 13.98 -8.47
N PRO A 41 13.12 13.57 -7.42
CA PRO A 41 11.94 12.74 -7.59
C PRO A 41 10.82 13.58 -8.23
N ILE A 42 10.24 13.06 -9.29
CA ILE A 42 8.99 13.54 -9.86
C ILE A 42 7.86 12.57 -9.50
N LYS A 43 6.69 13.12 -9.22
CA LYS A 43 5.50 12.31 -8.90
C LYS A 43 4.43 12.59 -9.95
N MET A 44 3.81 11.52 -10.43
CA MET A 44 2.64 11.54 -11.30
C MET A 44 1.57 10.71 -10.66
N GLY A 45 0.33 11.16 -10.66
CA GLY A 45 -0.72 10.41 -10.00
C GLY A 45 -2.10 10.70 -10.56
N TYR A 46 -2.98 9.76 -10.32
CA TYR A 46 -4.41 9.86 -10.53
C TYR A 46 -5.11 9.55 -9.22
N ARG A 47 -6.13 10.31 -8.89
CA ARG A 47 -7.09 10.03 -7.81
C ARG A 47 -8.50 10.05 -8.36
N ALA A 48 -9.26 9.04 -7.99
CA ALA A 48 -10.67 8.99 -8.31
C ALA A 48 -11.45 10.06 -7.53
N ASN A 49 -12.45 10.64 -8.19
CA ASN A 49 -13.33 11.60 -7.54
C ASN A 49 -14.39 10.85 -6.71
N HIS A 50 -14.36 10.97 -5.41
CA HIS A 50 -15.28 10.29 -4.48
C HIS A 50 -16.77 10.53 -4.78
N ASN A 51 -17.11 11.69 -5.36
CA ASN A 51 -18.51 12.01 -5.65
C ASN A 51 -19.09 11.26 -6.86
N GLU A 52 -18.25 10.52 -7.58
CA GLU A 52 -18.62 9.80 -8.81
C GLU A 52 -18.53 8.27 -8.65
N ILE A 53 -18.07 7.80 -7.48
CA ILE A 53 -17.92 6.36 -7.22
C ILE A 53 -19.18 5.88 -6.47
N PRO A 54 -19.97 4.96 -7.06
CA PRO A 54 -21.07 4.32 -6.36
C PRO A 54 -20.55 3.53 -5.15
N GLU A 55 -21.40 3.34 -4.14
CA GLU A 55 -21.04 2.46 -3.03
C GLU A 55 -20.80 1.02 -3.52
N ALA A 56 -19.82 0.33 -2.93
CA ALA A 56 -19.42 -1.00 -3.35
C ALA A 56 -20.57 -2.01 -3.38
N TYR A 57 -21.48 -1.94 -2.39
CA TYR A 57 -22.68 -2.79 -2.36
C TYR A 57 -23.68 -2.48 -3.47
N GLU A 58 -23.81 -1.22 -3.85
CA GLU A 58 -24.68 -0.81 -4.96
C GLU A 58 -24.22 -1.42 -6.27
N CYS A 59 -22.90 -1.35 -6.55
CA CYS A 59 -22.29 -1.98 -7.72
C CYS A 59 -22.49 -3.49 -7.73
N LEU A 60 -22.24 -4.17 -6.61
CA LEU A 60 -22.40 -5.63 -6.51
C LEU A 60 -23.85 -6.09 -6.70
N ILE A 61 -24.81 -5.36 -6.14
CA ILE A 61 -26.24 -5.68 -6.32
C ILE A 61 -26.66 -5.49 -7.79
N TYR A 62 -26.19 -4.42 -8.41
CA TYR A 62 -26.46 -4.15 -9.82
C TYR A 62 -25.89 -5.24 -10.72
N ASP A 63 -24.64 -5.67 -10.50
CA ASP A 63 -23.98 -6.73 -11.25
C ASP A 63 -24.70 -8.08 -11.06
N ALA A 64 -25.11 -8.39 -9.81
CA ALA A 64 -25.89 -9.58 -9.52
C ALA A 64 -27.24 -9.61 -10.29
N LEU A 65 -27.94 -8.48 -10.35
CA LEU A 65 -29.19 -8.37 -11.11
C LEU A 65 -29.02 -8.55 -12.62
N ARG A 66 -27.83 -8.23 -13.14
CA ARG A 66 -27.48 -8.40 -14.56
C ARG A 66 -26.90 -9.77 -14.88
N GLY A 67 -26.58 -10.57 -13.85
CA GLY A 67 -25.88 -11.82 -14.01
C GLY A 67 -24.40 -11.64 -14.39
N ASP A 68 -23.82 -10.48 -14.10
CA ASP A 68 -22.39 -10.20 -14.32
C ASP A 68 -21.59 -10.66 -13.12
N SER A 69 -20.74 -11.65 -13.30
CA SER A 69 -19.91 -12.23 -12.23
C SER A 69 -18.49 -11.69 -12.19
N THR A 70 -18.16 -10.66 -12.97
CA THR A 70 -16.79 -10.15 -13.15
C THR A 70 -16.12 -9.77 -11.85
N TYR A 71 -16.85 -9.16 -10.91
CA TYR A 71 -16.32 -8.70 -9.63
C TYR A 71 -16.66 -9.61 -8.43
N PHE A 72 -17.21 -10.80 -8.69
CA PHE A 72 -17.46 -11.78 -7.64
C PHE A 72 -16.30 -12.75 -7.52
N ALA A 73 -15.84 -12.96 -6.27
CA ALA A 73 -14.81 -13.93 -5.98
C ALA A 73 -15.28 -15.36 -6.29
N HIS A 74 -14.43 -16.15 -6.93
CA HIS A 74 -14.67 -17.57 -7.12
C HIS A 74 -14.61 -18.34 -5.80
N TRP A 75 -15.38 -19.42 -5.68
CA TRP A 75 -15.38 -20.25 -4.48
C TRP A 75 -13.99 -20.76 -4.10
N ASP A 76 -13.21 -21.20 -5.09
CA ASP A 76 -11.84 -21.68 -4.88
C ASP A 76 -10.93 -20.61 -4.29
N GLU A 77 -11.09 -19.36 -4.73
CA GLU A 77 -10.35 -18.20 -4.20
C GLU A 77 -10.69 -17.97 -2.72
N VAL A 78 -11.97 -18.00 -2.39
CA VAL A 78 -12.44 -17.83 -1.00
C VAL A 78 -11.92 -18.97 -0.12
N GLU A 79 -12.02 -20.22 -0.58
CA GLU A 79 -11.54 -21.39 0.16
C GLU A 79 -10.03 -21.34 0.40
N LEU A 80 -9.24 -20.99 -0.63
CA LEU A 80 -7.79 -20.87 -0.52
C LEU A 80 -7.38 -19.72 0.41
N SER A 81 -8.09 -18.60 0.35
CA SER A 81 -7.86 -17.46 1.24
C SER A 81 -8.08 -17.84 2.70
N TRP A 82 -9.15 -18.57 3.01
CA TRP A 82 -9.41 -19.08 4.36
C TRP A 82 -8.37 -20.11 4.80
N LYS A 83 -7.99 -21.04 3.95
CA LYS A 83 -6.91 -22.00 4.24
C LYS A 83 -5.58 -21.32 4.56
N TRP A 84 -5.31 -20.19 3.93
CA TRP A 84 -4.09 -19.43 4.17
C TRP A 84 -4.12 -18.67 5.50
N VAL A 85 -5.26 -18.10 5.88
CA VAL A 85 -5.42 -17.32 7.11
C VAL A 85 -5.63 -18.21 8.34
N GLN A 86 -6.29 -19.36 8.19
CA GLN A 86 -6.69 -20.22 9.29
C GLN A 86 -5.57 -20.60 10.28
N PRO A 87 -4.34 -20.97 9.84
CA PRO A 87 -3.26 -21.28 10.77
C PRO A 87 -2.84 -20.10 11.65
N ILE A 88 -2.98 -18.87 11.14
CA ILE A 88 -2.68 -17.65 11.91
C ILE A 88 -3.74 -17.43 12.98
N VAL A 89 -5.02 -17.61 12.65
CA VAL A 89 -6.13 -17.49 13.60
C VAL A 89 -5.97 -18.52 14.72
N GLU A 90 -5.72 -19.78 14.39
CA GLU A 90 -5.49 -20.86 15.34
C GLU A 90 -4.30 -20.57 16.28
N ALA A 91 -3.20 -20.05 15.74
CA ALA A 91 -2.04 -19.66 16.55
C ALA A 91 -2.36 -18.56 17.57
N PHE A 92 -3.25 -17.60 17.22
CA PHE A 92 -3.73 -16.61 18.17
C PHE A 92 -4.69 -17.20 19.21
N GLU A 93 -5.62 -18.06 18.84
CA GLU A 93 -6.55 -18.72 19.74
C GLU A 93 -5.83 -19.61 20.76
N GLU A 94 -4.78 -20.30 20.33
CA GLU A 94 -3.91 -21.13 21.17
C GLU A 94 -2.86 -20.33 21.96
N ASN A 95 -2.87 -18.99 21.91
CA ASN A 95 -1.89 -18.11 22.56
C ASN A 95 -0.42 -18.39 22.17
N GLN A 96 -0.19 -18.89 20.96
CA GLN A 96 1.17 -19.11 20.44
C GLN A 96 1.82 -17.83 19.94
N LEU A 97 1.04 -16.80 19.65
CA LEU A 97 1.50 -15.48 19.19
C LEU A 97 1.25 -14.41 20.26
N PRO A 98 2.20 -13.51 20.47
CA PRO A 98 2.03 -12.42 21.42
C PRO A 98 1.04 -11.37 20.89
N LEU A 99 0.18 -10.89 21.78
CA LEU A 99 -0.69 -9.75 21.49
C LEU A 99 0.05 -8.45 21.87
N TYR A 100 0.13 -7.51 20.93
CA TYR A 100 0.76 -6.21 21.14
C TYR A 100 -0.29 -5.11 21.17
N SER A 101 -0.20 -4.24 22.19
CA SER A 101 -0.99 -3.02 22.23
C SER A 101 -0.28 -1.88 21.50
N TYR A 102 -1.04 -0.90 21.02
CA TYR A 102 -0.54 0.32 20.41
C TYR A 102 -1.47 1.50 20.67
N GLU A 103 -0.97 2.71 20.51
CA GLU A 103 -1.74 3.92 20.75
C GLU A 103 -2.82 4.14 19.67
N ALA A 104 -3.98 4.64 20.08
CA ALA A 104 -5.03 5.01 19.14
C ALA A 104 -4.54 6.10 18.17
N GLY A 105 -4.86 5.96 16.87
CA GLY A 105 -4.40 6.87 15.83
C GLY A 105 -2.96 6.62 15.33
N SER A 106 -2.25 5.60 15.86
CA SER A 106 -0.97 5.16 15.31
C SER A 106 -1.14 4.05 14.27
N TYR A 107 -0.09 3.80 13.48
CA TYR A 107 -0.07 2.74 12.44
C TYR A 107 0.21 1.33 12.99
N GLY A 108 0.12 1.13 14.29
CA GLY A 108 0.28 -0.17 14.90
C GLY A 108 1.49 -0.29 15.84
N PRO A 109 1.74 -1.49 16.38
CA PRO A 109 2.81 -1.71 17.36
C PRO A 109 4.20 -1.74 16.70
N GLN A 110 5.22 -1.42 17.46
CA GLN A 110 6.63 -1.51 17.04
C GLN A 110 7.02 -2.93 16.57
N ALA A 111 6.28 -3.95 16.99
CA ALA A 111 6.48 -5.31 16.52
C ALA A 111 6.22 -5.47 15.01
N ALA A 112 5.26 -4.73 14.45
CA ALA A 112 4.98 -4.71 13.01
C ALA A 112 6.16 -4.13 12.20
N HIS A 113 6.83 -3.09 12.72
CA HIS A 113 8.04 -2.54 12.09
C HIS A 113 9.20 -3.55 12.11
N ARG A 114 9.42 -4.20 13.26
CA ARG A 114 10.47 -5.23 13.40
C ARG A 114 10.25 -6.42 12.46
N LEU A 115 9.00 -6.84 12.26
CA LEU A 115 8.65 -7.92 11.35
C LEU A 115 9.13 -7.63 9.93
N LEU A 116 8.85 -6.45 9.39
CA LEU A 116 9.30 -6.07 8.05
C LEU A 116 10.83 -5.88 7.98
N GLN A 117 11.44 -5.31 9.02
CA GLN A 117 12.87 -5.08 9.07
C GLN A 117 13.70 -6.37 9.02
N GLN A 118 13.19 -7.48 9.56
CA GLN A 118 13.85 -8.79 9.51
C GLN A 118 14.10 -9.25 8.07
N ASP A 119 13.18 -8.92 7.15
CA ASP A 119 13.27 -9.26 5.74
C ASP A 119 13.81 -8.11 4.87
N GLY A 120 14.34 -7.05 5.49
CA GLY A 120 14.90 -5.90 4.80
C GLY A 120 13.86 -4.93 4.23
N PHE A 121 12.59 -5.06 4.65
CA PHE A 121 11.50 -4.18 4.24
C PHE A 121 11.20 -3.12 5.29
N LYS A 122 10.44 -2.10 4.89
CA LYS A 122 9.89 -1.07 5.77
C LYS A 122 8.49 -0.68 5.31
N TRP A 123 7.70 -0.15 6.22
CA TRP A 123 6.44 0.48 5.85
C TRP A 123 6.70 1.72 5.01
N TRP A 124 5.98 1.83 3.90
CA TRP A 124 6.06 3.02 3.05
C TRP A 124 5.63 4.30 3.79
N LEU A 125 4.65 4.20 4.70
CA LEU A 125 4.14 5.32 5.50
C LEU A 125 5.18 5.90 6.48
N ASP A 126 6.25 5.18 6.77
CA ASP A 126 7.36 5.65 7.61
C ASP A 126 8.33 6.58 6.85
N ASP A 127 8.22 6.65 5.52
CA ASP A 127 9.08 7.48 4.70
C ASP A 127 8.45 8.87 4.54
N GLU A 128 9.12 9.91 5.07
CA GLU A 128 8.65 11.30 4.94
C GLU A 128 8.51 11.74 3.48
N SER A 129 9.25 11.11 2.56
CA SER A 129 9.13 11.34 1.12
C SER A 129 7.78 10.88 0.55
N ALA A 130 7.08 10.03 1.29
CA ALA A 130 5.77 9.49 0.92
C ALA A 130 4.61 10.43 1.26
N LYS A 131 4.82 11.40 2.15
CA LYS A 131 3.79 12.40 2.46
C LYS A 131 3.55 13.26 1.22
N THR A 132 2.41 13.04 0.58
CA THR A 132 1.94 13.88 -0.52
C THR A 132 1.67 15.28 0.04
N PRO A 133 2.19 16.37 -0.56
CA PRO A 133 1.72 17.70 -0.21
C PRO A 133 0.22 17.78 -0.57
N GLU A 134 -0.58 18.27 0.35
CA GLU A 134 -2.01 18.59 0.18
C GLU A 134 -2.27 19.53 -0.98
#